data_1666ee0497d0aab4ee647355afea4df8
#
_entry.id   1666ee0497d0aab4ee647355afea4df8
#
_cell.length_a   1.000
_cell.length_b   1.000
_cell.length_c   1.000
_cell.angle_alpha   90.00
_cell.angle_beta   90.00
_cell.angle_gamma   90.00
#
_symmetry.space_group_name_H-M   'P 1'
#
loop_
_entity.id
_entity.type
_entity.pdbx_description
1 polymer ?
#
loop_
_entity_poly.entity_id
_entity_poly.type
_entity_poly.pdbx_seq_one_letter_code
_entity_poly.pdbx_strand_id
1 'polypeptide(L)'
;MRKEHDFLGELEIPDNAYYGVQTMRAMENFQITGYTADPLFIKALGMVKKAAALANMKIGLLDEKIGNAMVQACDDIISGKLNDQFPTDPIQGGAGTSFNMNTNEVICNRALEILGRPRGDYNYISPNNHANMSQSTNDVIPTSIRVCALMRAEQLIVALENLADSFDKKGEEFKDVLKIGRTHLQDAVPITLGLEF
;
A
#
# COMPACT_ATOMS: atom_id res chain seq x y z
N MET A 1 8.78 -8.60 -25.07
CA MET A 1 8.26 -9.47 -23.99
C MET A 1 9.42 -10.31 -23.46
N ARG A 2 9.61 -10.36 -22.14
CA ARG A 2 10.52 -11.28 -21.48
C ARG A 2 9.74 -12.47 -20.91
N LYS A 3 10.36 -13.64 -20.84
CA LYS A 3 9.76 -14.82 -20.22
C LYS A 3 10.22 -14.92 -18.77
N GLU A 4 9.26 -15.08 -17.87
CA GLU A 4 9.51 -15.46 -16.48
C GLU A 4 8.75 -16.74 -16.15
N HIS A 5 9.21 -17.45 -15.13
CA HIS A 5 8.61 -18.71 -14.72
C HIS A 5 8.42 -18.80 -13.20
N ASP A 6 7.42 -19.56 -12.81
CA ASP A 6 7.19 -20.01 -11.44
C ASP A 6 6.81 -21.51 -11.44
N PHE A 7 6.31 -22.03 -10.33
CA PHE A 7 5.89 -23.44 -10.22
C PHE A 7 4.70 -23.80 -11.11
N LEU A 8 3.94 -22.81 -11.61
CA LEU A 8 2.79 -23.02 -12.49
C LEU A 8 3.15 -22.95 -13.98
N GLY A 9 4.40 -22.59 -14.31
CA GLY A 9 4.90 -22.53 -15.67
C GLY A 9 5.38 -21.13 -16.10
N GLU A 10 5.60 -20.96 -17.41
CA GLU A 10 6.10 -19.70 -17.98
C GLU A 10 4.96 -18.75 -18.32
N LEU A 11 5.23 -17.45 -18.17
CA LEU A 11 4.42 -16.35 -18.68
C LEU A 11 5.29 -15.31 -19.40
N GLU A 12 4.69 -14.62 -20.36
CA GLU A 12 5.31 -13.47 -21.03
C GLU A 12 4.98 -12.17 -20.28
N ILE A 13 6.02 -11.44 -19.87
CA ILE A 13 5.93 -10.18 -19.14
C ILE A 13 6.37 -9.04 -20.06
N PRO A 14 5.70 -7.89 -20.08
CA PRO A 14 6.17 -6.72 -20.84
C PRO A 14 7.58 -6.32 -20.46
N ASP A 15 8.44 -6.02 -21.44
CA ASP A 15 9.86 -5.69 -21.18
C ASP A 15 10.04 -4.44 -20.30
N ASN A 16 9.12 -3.49 -20.38
CA ASN A 16 9.13 -2.26 -19.59
C ASN A 16 8.58 -2.44 -18.16
N ALA A 17 7.91 -3.57 -17.86
CA ALA A 17 7.35 -3.82 -16.54
C ALA A 17 8.44 -4.17 -15.52
N TYR A 18 8.33 -3.62 -14.30
CA TYR A 18 9.12 -4.04 -13.14
C TYR A 18 8.44 -5.15 -12.34
N TYR A 19 7.13 -5.32 -12.47
CA TYR A 19 6.44 -6.49 -11.92
C TYR A 19 6.80 -7.75 -12.72
N GLY A 20 6.50 -8.92 -12.18
CA GLY A 20 6.85 -10.21 -12.74
C GLY A 20 5.68 -11.17 -12.82
N VAL A 21 6.01 -12.48 -12.88
CA VAL A 21 5.07 -13.57 -13.12
C VAL A 21 3.98 -13.68 -12.06
N GLN A 22 4.28 -13.46 -10.79
CA GLN A 22 3.29 -13.53 -9.71
C GLN A 22 2.25 -12.40 -9.81
N THR A 23 2.70 -11.21 -10.15
CA THR A 23 1.82 -10.06 -10.39
C THR A 23 0.92 -10.31 -11.61
N MET A 24 1.47 -10.83 -12.71
CA MET A 24 0.66 -11.18 -13.89
C MET A 24 -0.45 -12.18 -13.55
N ARG A 25 -0.13 -13.23 -12.79
CA ARG A 25 -1.16 -14.18 -12.36
C ARG A 25 -2.21 -13.56 -11.44
N ALA A 26 -1.79 -12.65 -10.56
CA ALA A 26 -2.73 -11.92 -9.71
C ALA A 26 -3.69 -11.04 -10.51
N MET A 27 -3.20 -10.38 -11.57
CA MET A 27 -4.04 -9.58 -12.48
C MET A 27 -5.04 -10.46 -13.24
N GLU A 28 -4.67 -11.67 -13.63
CA GLU A 28 -5.57 -12.62 -14.27
C GLU A 28 -6.64 -13.14 -13.30
N ASN A 29 -6.26 -13.42 -12.05
CA ASN A 29 -7.14 -14.00 -11.04
C ASN A 29 -8.11 -13.00 -10.42
N PHE A 30 -7.70 -11.74 -10.23
CA PHE A 30 -8.45 -10.76 -9.47
C PHE A 30 -8.82 -9.55 -10.35
N GLN A 31 -9.86 -9.70 -11.15
CA GLN A 31 -10.45 -8.65 -11.99
C GLN A 31 -11.80 -8.24 -11.37
N ILE A 32 -11.77 -7.56 -10.23
CA ILE A 32 -12.96 -7.35 -9.40
C ILE A 32 -13.45 -5.91 -9.48
N THR A 33 -12.60 -4.93 -9.16
CA THR A 33 -12.99 -3.52 -9.10
C THR A 33 -12.48 -2.69 -10.27
N GLY A 34 -11.37 -3.09 -10.87
CA GLY A 34 -10.63 -2.32 -11.86
C GLY A 34 -9.84 -1.14 -11.26
N TYR A 35 -9.80 -1.01 -9.93
CA TYR A 35 -8.94 -0.04 -9.26
C TYR A 35 -7.53 -0.61 -9.07
N THR A 36 -6.59 0.30 -8.80
CA THR A 36 -5.22 -0.03 -8.43
C THR A 36 -4.95 0.42 -6.98
N ALA A 37 -3.80 0.05 -6.45
CA ALA A 37 -3.39 0.43 -5.09
C ALA A 37 -3.31 1.96 -4.92
N ASP A 38 -3.74 2.46 -3.76
CA ASP A 38 -3.56 3.87 -3.38
C ASP A 38 -2.06 4.24 -3.35
N PRO A 39 -1.63 5.37 -3.93
CA PRO A 39 -0.22 5.79 -3.94
C PRO A 39 0.42 5.88 -2.56
N LEU A 40 -0.32 6.26 -1.50
CA LEU A 40 0.21 6.27 -0.14
C LEU A 40 0.43 4.86 0.40
N PHE A 41 -0.41 3.89 0.01
CA PHE A 41 -0.19 2.49 0.37
C PHE A 41 1.04 1.91 -0.33
N ILE A 42 1.24 2.21 -1.62
CA ILE A 42 2.45 1.85 -2.37
C ILE A 42 3.69 2.44 -1.69
N LYS A 43 3.64 3.72 -1.31
CA LYS A 43 4.70 4.39 -0.56
C LYS A 43 4.99 3.68 0.76
N ALA A 44 3.97 3.30 1.52
CA ALA A 44 4.12 2.58 2.78
C ALA A 44 4.75 1.19 2.58
N LEU A 45 4.37 0.46 1.53
CA LEU A 45 5.02 -0.81 1.15
C LEU A 45 6.52 -0.60 0.89
N GLY A 46 6.89 0.42 0.13
CA GLY A 46 8.29 0.78 -0.11
C GLY A 46 9.05 1.07 1.18
N MET A 47 8.44 1.81 2.13
CA MET A 47 9.06 2.13 3.43
C MET A 47 9.29 0.87 4.28
N VAL A 48 8.33 -0.03 4.36
CA VAL A 48 8.44 -1.30 5.10
C VAL A 48 9.52 -2.18 4.50
N LYS A 49 9.54 -2.34 3.18
CA LYS A 49 10.56 -3.15 2.48
C LYS A 49 11.96 -2.55 2.60
N LYS A 50 12.09 -1.22 2.55
CA LYS A 50 13.36 -0.53 2.79
C LYS A 50 13.88 -0.82 4.20
N ALA A 51 13.03 -0.73 5.22
CA ALA A 51 13.40 -1.02 6.60
C ALA A 51 13.87 -2.48 6.77
N ALA A 52 13.17 -3.43 6.15
CA ALA A 52 13.54 -4.85 6.18
C ALA A 52 14.90 -5.10 5.49
N ALA A 53 15.14 -4.50 4.32
CA ALA A 53 16.43 -4.61 3.61
C ALA A 53 17.59 -4.06 4.46
N LEU A 54 17.42 -2.87 5.05
CA LEU A 54 18.41 -2.27 5.95
C LEU A 54 18.70 -3.15 7.19
N ALA A 55 17.65 -3.71 7.78
CA ALA A 55 17.80 -4.61 8.93
C ALA A 55 18.57 -5.88 8.57
N ASN A 56 18.21 -6.53 7.44
CA ASN A 56 18.87 -7.74 6.99
C ASN A 56 20.34 -7.52 6.58
N MET A 57 20.67 -6.36 5.99
CA MET A 57 22.07 -5.96 5.78
C MET A 57 22.83 -5.79 7.08
N LYS A 58 22.22 -5.08 8.05
CA LYS A 58 22.86 -4.79 9.35
C LYS A 58 23.22 -6.05 10.13
N ILE A 59 22.43 -7.11 10.02
CA ILE A 59 22.70 -8.41 10.67
C ILE A 59 23.49 -9.39 9.82
N GLY A 60 23.92 -8.96 8.62
CA GLY A 60 24.76 -9.76 7.72
C GLY A 60 24.04 -10.89 6.96
N LEU A 61 22.71 -10.88 6.88
CA LEU A 61 21.94 -11.87 6.12
C LEU A 61 21.79 -11.48 4.65
N LEU A 62 21.77 -10.19 4.32
CA LEU A 62 21.66 -9.67 2.97
C LEU A 62 22.98 -9.04 2.54
N ASP A 63 23.49 -9.47 1.39
CA ASP A 63 24.69 -8.88 0.77
C ASP A 63 24.53 -7.38 0.60
N GLU A 64 25.56 -6.61 0.96
CA GLU A 64 25.52 -5.14 0.96
C GLU A 64 25.29 -4.56 -0.44
N LYS A 65 25.87 -5.14 -1.49
CA LYS A 65 25.70 -4.65 -2.85
C LYS A 65 24.28 -4.83 -3.34
N ILE A 66 23.70 -6.01 -3.09
CA ILE A 66 22.30 -6.32 -3.41
C ILE A 66 21.37 -5.45 -2.56
N GLY A 67 21.61 -5.39 -1.26
CA GLY A 67 20.79 -4.63 -0.32
C GLY A 67 20.75 -3.14 -0.63
N ASN A 68 21.88 -2.52 -0.97
CA ASN A 68 21.94 -1.12 -1.35
C ASN A 68 21.17 -0.83 -2.66
N ALA A 69 21.23 -1.73 -3.64
CA ALA A 69 20.42 -1.61 -4.85
C ALA A 69 18.92 -1.75 -4.56
N MET A 70 18.53 -2.65 -3.66
CA MET A 70 17.15 -2.80 -3.20
C MET A 70 16.67 -1.57 -2.41
N VAL A 71 17.49 -0.99 -1.55
CA VAL A 71 17.18 0.27 -0.84
C VAL A 71 16.90 1.39 -1.83
N GLN A 72 17.74 1.54 -2.86
CA GLN A 72 17.53 2.53 -3.91
C GLN A 72 16.24 2.25 -4.71
N ALA A 73 15.92 0.99 -5.01
CA ALA A 73 14.65 0.61 -5.63
C ALA A 73 13.45 0.98 -4.74
N CYS A 74 13.55 0.76 -3.43
CA CYS A 74 12.53 1.19 -2.47
C CYS A 74 12.37 2.73 -2.45
N ASP A 75 13.46 3.49 -2.57
CA ASP A 75 13.39 4.95 -2.66
C ASP A 75 12.69 5.43 -3.93
N ASP A 76 12.86 4.75 -5.05
CA ASP A 76 12.10 5.02 -6.27
C ASP A 76 10.60 4.73 -6.09
N ILE A 77 10.21 3.68 -5.36
CA ILE A 77 8.81 3.40 -4.98
C ILE A 77 8.27 4.49 -4.05
N ILE A 78 9.00 4.84 -2.99
CA ILE A 78 8.62 5.85 -1.99
C ILE A 78 8.40 7.22 -2.64
N SER A 79 9.20 7.56 -3.65
CA SER A 79 9.08 8.81 -4.41
C SER A 79 7.92 8.83 -5.41
N GLY A 80 7.23 7.70 -5.61
CA GLY A 80 6.11 7.55 -6.55
C GLY A 80 6.49 7.29 -8.01
N LYS A 81 7.77 7.17 -8.34
CA LYS A 81 8.24 6.94 -9.72
C LYS A 81 7.75 5.63 -10.34
N LEU A 82 7.40 4.65 -9.50
CA LEU A 82 7.02 3.30 -9.91
C LEU A 82 5.56 2.97 -9.57
N ASN A 83 4.70 3.97 -9.33
CA ASN A 83 3.31 3.73 -8.95
C ASN A 83 2.52 2.94 -10.02
N ASP A 84 2.83 3.14 -11.28
CA ASP A 84 2.26 2.42 -12.42
C ASP A 84 2.64 0.93 -12.49
N GLN A 85 3.60 0.51 -11.66
CA GLN A 85 4.07 -0.86 -11.57
C GLN A 85 3.30 -1.71 -10.53
N PHE A 86 2.20 -1.17 -9.98
CA PHE A 86 1.32 -1.84 -9.02
C PHE A 86 -0.10 -2.02 -9.58
N PRO A 87 -0.25 -2.87 -10.63
CA PRO A 87 -1.51 -2.99 -11.36
C PRO A 87 -2.53 -3.94 -10.71
N THR A 88 -2.18 -4.60 -9.60
CA THR A 88 -3.08 -5.58 -8.94
C THR A 88 -4.30 -4.89 -8.34
N ASP A 89 -5.48 -5.53 -8.52
CA ASP A 89 -6.73 -5.08 -7.91
C ASP A 89 -6.61 -5.03 -6.38
N PRO A 90 -7.14 -4.00 -5.70
CA PRO A 90 -7.13 -3.91 -4.24
C PRO A 90 -7.95 -5.01 -3.55
N ILE A 91 -8.94 -5.58 -4.24
CA ILE A 91 -9.69 -6.73 -3.76
C ILE A 91 -9.03 -8.00 -4.28
N GLN A 92 -8.43 -8.75 -3.37
CA GLN A 92 -7.67 -9.95 -3.69
C GLN A 92 -7.81 -11.00 -2.59
N GLY A 93 -7.44 -12.26 -2.86
CA GLY A 93 -7.55 -13.33 -1.88
C GLY A 93 -6.48 -13.29 -0.80
N GLY A 94 -6.79 -13.83 0.37
CA GLY A 94 -5.87 -13.98 1.50
C GLY A 94 -5.52 -12.66 2.21
N ALA A 95 -4.29 -12.58 2.71
CA ALA A 95 -3.81 -11.49 3.55
C ALA A 95 -3.04 -10.40 2.75
N GLY A 96 -3.33 -10.20 1.46
CA GLY A 96 -2.64 -9.25 0.60
C GLY A 96 -1.37 -9.79 -0.04
N THR A 97 -1.28 -11.10 -0.24
CA THR A 97 -0.10 -11.76 -0.81
C THR A 97 0.25 -11.22 -2.20
N SER A 98 -0.74 -10.92 -3.03
CA SER A 98 -0.50 -10.35 -4.36
C SER A 98 0.20 -9.00 -4.29
N PHE A 99 -0.19 -8.10 -3.38
CA PHE A 99 0.54 -6.84 -3.15
C PHE A 99 1.96 -7.06 -2.64
N ASN A 100 2.15 -7.99 -1.70
CA ASN A 100 3.47 -8.30 -1.18
C ASN A 100 4.40 -8.80 -2.30
N MET A 101 3.92 -9.74 -3.12
CA MET A 101 4.71 -10.28 -4.22
C MET A 101 4.94 -9.25 -5.33
N ASN A 102 3.94 -8.45 -5.68
CA ASN A 102 4.11 -7.33 -6.62
C ASN A 102 5.23 -6.39 -6.15
N THR A 103 5.23 -6.00 -4.88
CA THR A 103 6.28 -5.16 -4.29
C THR A 103 7.65 -5.83 -4.38
N ASN A 104 7.74 -7.12 -4.04
CA ASN A 104 8.98 -7.88 -4.12
C ASN A 104 9.54 -7.94 -5.54
N GLU A 105 8.70 -8.22 -6.54
CA GLU A 105 9.10 -8.28 -7.94
C GLU A 105 9.56 -6.91 -8.46
N VAL A 106 8.84 -5.84 -8.16
CA VAL A 106 9.21 -4.47 -8.54
C VAL A 106 10.57 -4.08 -7.94
N ILE A 107 10.79 -4.34 -6.64
CA ILE A 107 12.07 -4.08 -5.98
C ILE A 107 13.21 -4.85 -6.64
N CYS A 108 13.01 -6.17 -6.88
CA CYS A 108 14.04 -7.00 -7.48
C CYS A 108 14.40 -6.57 -8.89
N ASN A 109 13.41 -6.33 -9.74
CA ASN A 109 13.67 -5.93 -11.12
C ASN A 109 14.29 -4.54 -11.22
N ARG A 110 13.90 -3.61 -10.34
CA ARG A 110 14.56 -2.30 -10.28
C ARG A 110 15.98 -2.40 -9.73
N ALA A 111 16.23 -3.22 -8.72
CA ALA A 111 17.57 -3.46 -8.19
C ALA A 111 18.49 -4.14 -9.22
N LEU A 112 17.97 -5.12 -9.97
CA LEU A 112 18.69 -5.74 -11.09
C LEU A 112 19.12 -4.71 -12.13
N GLU A 113 18.22 -3.82 -12.54
CA GLU A 113 18.51 -2.76 -13.48
C GLU A 113 19.58 -1.79 -12.94
N ILE A 114 19.50 -1.38 -11.67
CA ILE A 114 20.51 -0.54 -11.00
C ILE A 114 21.89 -1.20 -11.04
N LEU A 115 21.95 -2.52 -10.96
CA LEU A 115 23.19 -3.29 -11.03
C LEU A 115 23.63 -3.64 -12.47
N GLY A 116 22.94 -3.11 -13.49
CA GLY A 116 23.23 -3.38 -14.90
C GLY A 116 22.90 -4.80 -15.35
N ARG A 117 21.94 -5.45 -14.69
CA ARG A 117 21.46 -6.80 -15.03
C ARG A 117 20.09 -6.77 -15.70
N PRO A 118 19.75 -7.78 -16.49
CA PRO A 118 18.43 -7.87 -17.09
C PRO A 118 17.36 -8.10 -16.01
N ARG A 119 16.18 -7.50 -16.22
CA ARG A 119 14.99 -7.79 -15.41
C ARG A 119 14.63 -9.26 -15.54
N GLY A 120 14.16 -9.88 -14.45
CA GLY A 120 13.85 -11.32 -14.40
C GLY A 120 15.05 -12.21 -14.06
N ASP A 121 16.26 -11.66 -13.85
CA ASP A 121 17.43 -12.44 -13.39
C ASP A 121 17.29 -12.79 -11.89
N TYR A 122 16.25 -13.55 -11.57
CA TYR A 122 15.91 -13.94 -10.21
C TYR A 122 16.87 -14.96 -9.58
N ASN A 123 17.79 -15.53 -10.39
CA ASN A 123 18.93 -16.28 -9.86
C ASN A 123 19.92 -15.36 -9.12
N TYR A 124 19.99 -14.09 -9.49
CA TYR A 124 20.86 -13.12 -8.84
C TYR A 124 20.13 -12.34 -7.72
N ILE A 125 18.93 -11.80 -7.97
CA ILE A 125 18.09 -11.17 -6.94
C ILE A 125 16.69 -11.77 -7.02
N SER A 126 16.36 -12.63 -6.05
CA SER A 126 15.06 -13.32 -5.98
C SER A 126 14.04 -12.53 -5.16
N PRO A 127 12.79 -12.38 -5.66
CA PRO A 127 11.69 -11.79 -4.89
C PRO A 127 11.45 -12.47 -3.54
N ASN A 128 11.56 -13.79 -3.48
CA ASN A 128 11.34 -14.55 -2.25
C ASN A 128 12.56 -14.52 -1.31
N ASN A 129 13.76 -14.80 -1.85
CA ASN A 129 14.94 -15.03 -1.02
C ASN A 129 15.64 -13.73 -0.59
N HIS A 130 15.43 -12.61 -1.32
CA HIS A 130 16.05 -11.31 -1.03
C HIS A 130 15.02 -10.27 -0.62
N ALA A 131 14.06 -9.91 -1.49
CA ALA A 131 13.10 -8.85 -1.17
C ALA A 131 12.12 -9.23 -0.05
N ASN A 132 11.81 -10.52 0.10
CA ASN A 132 10.96 -11.04 1.18
C ASN A 132 11.75 -11.68 2.34
N MET A 133 13.08 -11.56 2.34
CA MET A 133 13.93 -12.15 3.39
C MET A 133 13.47 -11.76 4.78
N SER A 134 13.32 -12.77 5.67
CA SER A 134 12.88 -12.61 7.07
C SER A 134 11.51 -11.96 7.24
N GLN A 135 10.62 -12.05 6.27
CA GLN A 135 9.31 -11.42 6.31
C GLN A 135 8.19 -12.39 5.97
N SER A 136 7.04 -12.20 6.60
CA SER A 136 5.75 -12.76 6.19
C SER A 136 4.92 -11.67 5.52
N THR A 137 4.01 -12.05 4.61
CA THR A 137 2.94 -11.16 4.14
C THR A 137 2.16 -10.57 5.33
N ASN A 138 1.96 -11.36 6.39
CA ASN A 138 1.24 -10.95 7.60
C ASN A 138 1.99 -9.92 8.45
N ASP A 139 3.28 -9.70 8.20
CA ASP A 139 4.07 -8.59 8.78
C ASP A 139 4.01 -7.36 7.88
N VAL A 140 4.25 -7.55 6.58
CA VAL A 140 4.40 -6.46 5.60
C VAL A 140 3.09 -5.72 5.39
N ILE A 141 2.01 -6.44 5.07
CA ILE A 141 0.74 -5.82 4.68
C ILE A 141 0.08 -5.05 5.83
N PRO A 142 -0.14 -5.64 7.03
CA PRO A 142 -0.76 -4.89 8.12
C PRO A 142 0.11 -3.73 8.62
N THR A 143 1.43 -3.84 8.56
CA THR A 143 2.33 -2.73 8.88
C THR A 143 2.19 -1.60 7.86
N SER A 144 2.17 -1.93 6.57
CA SER A 144 1.99 -0.94 5.49
C SER A 144 0.63 -0.25 5.57
N ILE A 145 -0.44 -0.97 5.90
CA ILE A 145 -1.77 -0.39 6.14
C ILE A 145 -1.73 0.63 7.27
N ARG A 146 -1.10 0.29 8.41
CA ARG A 146 -0.98 1.20 9.56
C ARG A 146 -0.14 2.43 9.24
N VAL A 147 0.99 2.27 8.55
CA VAL A 147 1.84 3.40 8.11
C VAL A 147 1.06 4.30 7.14
N CYS A 148 0.34 3.73 6.18
CA CYS A 148 -0.51 4.46 5.26
C CYS A 148 -1.62 5.23 6.01
N ALA A 149 -2.30 4.59 6.96
CA ALA A 149 -3.35 5.21 7.78
C ALA A 149 -2.81 6.38 8.59
N LEU A 150 -1.61 6.25 9.19
CA LEU A 150 -0.97 7.35 9.92
C LEU A 150 -0.66 8.54 9.02
N MET A 151 -0.11 8.30 7.82
CA MET A 151 0.15 9.36 6.85
C MET A 151 -1.14 10.05 6.37
N ARG A 152 -2.25 9.30 6.25
CA ARG A 152 -3.55 9.85 5.85
C ARG A 152 -4.24 10.59 6.99
N ALA A 153 -4.01 10.19 8.24
CA ALA A 153 -4.64 10.76 9.42
C ALA A 153 -4.36 12.24 9.59
N GLU A 154 -3.18 12.73 9.21
CA GLU A 154 -2.84 14.16 9.30
C GLU A 154 -3.85 15.05 8.55
N GLN A 155 -4.22 14.67 7.33
CA GLN A 155 -5.21 15.40 6.54
C GLN A 155 -6.64 15.23 7.09
N LEU A 156 -6.96 14.02 7.56
CA LEU A 156 -8.27 13.71 8.13
C LEU A 156 -8.52 14.50 9.42
N ILE A 157 -7.53 14.62 10.29
CA ILE A 157 -7.64 15.35 11.57
C ILE A 157 -8.03 16.81 11.30
N VAL A 158 -7.34 17.48 10.36
CA VAL A 158 -7.67 18.88 10.00
C VAL A 158 -9.12 19.00 9.49
N ALA A 159 -9.58 18.06 8.67
CA ALA A 159 -10.95 18.06 8.17
C ALA A 159 -11.98 17.83 9.28
N LEU A 160 -11.68 16.95 10.25
CA LEU A 160 -12.55 16.70 11.40
C LEU A 160 -12.62 17.90 12.35
N GLU A 161 -11.50 18.57 12.62
CA GLU A 161 -11.46 19.80 13.42
C GLU A 161 -12.32 20.89 12.78
N ASN A 162 -12.20 21.11 11.46
CA ASN A 162 -13.03 22.07 10.74
C ASN A 162 -14.53 21.71 10.78
N LEU A 163 -14.84 20.42 10.76
CA LEU A 163 -16.22 19.92 10.88
C LEU A 163 -16.77 20.17 12.30
N ALA A 164 -15.99 19.85 13.34
CA ALA A 164 -16.35 20.12 14.74
C ALA A 164 -16.62 21.60 14.96
N ASP A 165 -15.71 22.47 14.53
CA ASP A 165 -15.90 23.94 14.61
C ASP A 165 -17.18 24.41 13.91
N SER A 166 -17.54 23.74 12.80
CA SER A 166 -18.77 24.09 12.07
C SER A 166 -20.03 23.67 12.82
N PHE A 167 -19.99 22.50 13.47
CA PHE A 167 -21.07 22.04 14.36
C PHE A 167 -21.21 22.96 15.58
N ASP A 168 -20.13 23.31 16.24
CA ASP A 168 -20.14 24.22 17.39
C ASP A 168 -20.77 25.58 17.05
N LYS A 169 -20.39 26.16 15.89
CA LYS A 169 -20.97 27.39 15.38
C LYS A 169 -22.47 27.27 15.14
N LYS A 170 -22.94 26.18 14.58
CA LYS A 170 -24.35 25.92 14.34
C LYS A 170 -25.12 25.62 15.64
N GLY A 171 -24.47 24.90 16.56
CA GLY A 171 -24.99 24.69 17.90
C GLY A 171 -25.28 26.01 18.63
N GLU A 172 -24.33 26.95 18.60
CA GLU A 172 -24.51 28.27 19.20
C GLU A 172 -25.53 29.15 18.45
N GLU A 173 -25.53 29.12 17.09
CA GLU A 173 -26.49 29.87 16.26
C GLU A 173 -27.94 29.47 16.56
N PHE A 174 -28.21 28.18 16.82
CA PHE A 174 -29.56 27.65 16.99
C PHE A 174 -29.88 27.22 18.44
N LYS A 175 -29.11 27.65 19.41
CA LYS A 175 -29.26 27.24 20.81
C LYS A 175 -30.62 27.57 21.42
N ASP A 176 -31.29 28.65 20.94
CA ASP A 176 -32.56 29.13 21.44
C ASP A 176 -33.76 28.69 20.55
N VAL A 177 -33.52 27.94 19.49
CA VAL A 177 -34.56 27.50 18.58
C VAL A 177 -35.15 26.17 19.11
N LEU A 178 -36.36 26.28 19.68
CA LEU A 178 -37.09 25.12 20.21
C LEU A 178 -37.61 24.22 19.09
N LYS A 179 -37.42 22.89 19.25
CA LYS A 179 -37.97 21.86 18.35
C LYS A 179 -38.33 20.59 19.13
N ILE A 180 -39.02 19.66 18.47
CA ILE A 180 -39.22 18.32 18.99
C ILE A 180 -38.07 17.42 18.58
N GLY A 181 -37.39 16.81 19.56
CA GLY A 181 -36.43 15.71 19.32
C GLY A 181 -37.16 14.46 18.82
N ARG A 182 -36.45 13.59 18.13
CA ARG A 182 -37.01 12.35 17.59
C ARG A 182 -36.13 11.15 17.89
N THR A 183 -36.74 10.04 18.21
CA THR A 183 -36.12 8.71 18.29
C THR A 183 -36.97 7.73 17.51
N HIS A 184 -36.37 6.82 16.76
CA HIS A 184 -37.09 5.88 15.90
C HIS A 184 -38.13 6.54 14.98
N LEU A 185 -37.81 7.77 14.46
CA LEU A 185 -38.72 8.59 13.63
C LEU A 185 -40.00 9.04 14.32
N GLN A 186 -40.09 8.92 15.66
CA GLN A 186 -41.21 9.34 16.47
C GLN A 186 -40.87 10.56 17.32
N ASP A 187 -41.86 11.37 17.61
CA ASP A 187 -41.73 12.51 18.53
C ASP A 187 -41.28 12.04 19.92
N ALA A 188 -40.27 12.72 20.47
CA ALA A 188 -39.75 12.47 21.80
C ALA A 188 -39.92 13.70 22.70
N VAL A 189 -38.83 14.25 23.22
CA VAL A 189 -38.87 15.39 24.13
C VAL A 189 -38.60 16.70 23.42
N PRO A 190 -39.06 17.86 23.93
CA PRO A 190 -38.62 19.17 23.46
C PRO A 190 -37.11 19.33 23.67
N ILE A 191 -36.42 19.80 22.66
CA ILE A 191 -35.01 20.13 22.67
C ILE A 191 -34.77 21.42 21.90
N THR A 192 -33.56 21.97 21.94
CA THR A 192 -33.19 23.03 21.00
C THR A 192 -32.56 22.45 19.73
N LEU A 193 -32.70 23.15 18.62
CA LEU A 193 -32.05 22.78 17.36
C LEU A 193 -30.52 22.80 17.52
N GLY A 194 -30.00 23.75 18.32
CA GLY A 194 -28.57 23.81 18.61
C GLY A 194 -28.02 22.58 19.38
N LEU A 195 -28.86 21.92 20.18
CA LEU A 195 -28.45 20.67 20.85
C LEU A 195 -28.31 19.49 19.89
N GLU A 196 -28.92 19.57 18.72
CA GLU A 196 -28.88 18.52 17.71
C GLU A 196 -27.59 18.55 16.89
N PHE A 197 -26.94 19.74 16.80
CA PHE A 197 -25.62 19.90 16.20
C PHE A 197 -24.50 19.50 17.15
#